data_30c58a4d7d3f08a6a97311cc651a641c
#
_entry.id   30c58a4d7d3f08a6a97311cc651a641c
#
_cell.length_a   1.000
_cell.length_b   1.000
_cell.length_c   1.000
_cell.angle_alpha   90.00
_cell.angle_beta   90.00
_cell.angle_gamma   90.00
#
_symmetry.space_group_name_H-M   'P 1'
#
loop_
_entity.id
_entity.type
_entity.pdbx_description
1 polymer ?
#
loop_
_entity_poly.entity_id
_entity_poly.type
_entity_poly.pdbx_seq_one_letter_code
_entity_poly.pdbx_strand_id
1 'polypeptide(L)'
;IFPEIKTLAKSSEEQVMSLWSGLGYYSRARNIHKTAKIILNEYKGKFPQDFKHLVELPGIGPSTAGAILSLAFELPGVILDGNVKRVIARFKGITNPIDNSETQKEVKSFAEEFLPKNSFREYSQGIMDLGSLLCRPKNPICNSCPVNKNCQALKLGIQEKIPLKKPS
;
A
#
# COMPACT_ATOMS: atom_id res chain seq x y z
N ILE A 1 -24.35 -1.29 -7.24
CA ILE A 1 -24.92 -0.24 -8.07
C ILE A 1 -24.05 -0.03 -9.33
N PHE A 2 -22.72 -0.03 -9.21
CA PHE A 2 -21.78 0.07 -10.32
C PHE A 2 -20.93 -1.21 -10.45
N PRO A 3 -21.48 -2.29 -11.01
CA PRO A 3 -20.77 -3.58 -11.09
C PRO A 3 -19.59 -3.55 -12.08
N GLU A 4 -19.58 -2.57 -13.00
CA GLU A 4 -18.58 -2.46 -14.05
C GLU A 4 -18.02 -1.03 -14.13
N ILE A 5 -16.79 -0.90 -14.62
CA ILE A 5 -16.14 0.40 -14.88
C ILE A 5 -17.00 1.29 -15.78
N LYS A 6 -17.61 0.70 -16.82
CA LYS A 6 -18.46 1.42 -17.77
C LYS A 6 -19.66 2.10 -17.08
N THR A 7 -20.32 1.41 -16.16
CA THR A 7 -21.48 1.95 -15.44
C THR A 7 -21.05 3.06 -14.49
N LEU A 8 -19.94 2.91 -13.79
CA LEU A 8 -19.35 3.96 -12.95
C LEU A 8 -18.91 5.18 -13.77
N ALA A 9 -18.21 4.98 -14.88
CA ALA A 9 -17.72 6.07 -15.72
C ALA A 9 -18.85 6.91 -16.34
N LYS A 10 -19.98 6.29 -16.64
CA LYS A 10 -21.17 6.95 -17.24
C LYS A 10 -22.09 7.60 -16.21
N SER A 11 -21.93 7.31 -14.93
CA SER A 11 -22.73 7.94 -13.87
C SER A 11 -22.41 9.43 -13.72
N SER A 12 -23.30 10.19 -13.09
CA SER A 12 -22.99 11.55 -12.70
C SER A 12 -22.09 11.59 -11.47
N GLU A 13 -21.31 12.66 -11.30
CA GLU A 13 -20.51 12.87 -10.08
C GLU A 13 -21.41 12.90 -8.84
N GLU A 14 -22.59 13.50 -8.95
CA GLU A 14 -23.57 13.58 -7.87
C GLU A 14 -24.02 12.19 -7.40
N GLN A 15 -24.31 11.27 -8.33
CA GLN A 15 -24.64 9.89 -7.99
C GLN A 15 -23.51 9.18 -7.24
N VAL A 16 -22.26 9.35 -7.69
CA VAL A 16 -21.09 8.75 -7.02
C VAL A 16 -20.90 9.35 -5.63
N MET A 17 -21.03 10.65 -5.50
CA MET A 17 -20.86 11.36 -4.22
C MET A 17 -21.96 11.02 -3.23
N SER A 18 -23.21 10.87 -3.69
CA SER A 18 -24.33 10.44 -2.86
C SER A 18 -24.09 9.06 -2.25
N LEU A 19 -23.60 8.11 -3.05
CA LEU A 19 -23.26 6.75 -2.56
C LEU A 19 -22.06 6.72 -1.63
N TRP A 20 -21.16 7.72 -1.71
CA TRP A 20 -20.00 7.85 -0.83
C TRP A 20 -20.30 8.62 0.46
N SER A 21 -21.54 9.12 0.60
CA SER A 21 -21.95 9.93 1.76
C SER A 21 -21.67 9.23 3.08
N GLY A 22 -21.08 9.94 4.03
CA GLY A 22 -20.73 9.41 5.35
C GLY A 22 -19.38 8.69 5.44
N LEU A 23 -18.71 8.37 4.33
CA LEU A 23 -17.41 7.67 4.35
C LEU A 23 -16.21 8.61 4.51
N GLY A 24 -16.41 9.93 4.37
CA GLY A 24 -15.32 10.90 4.43
C GLY A 24 -14.32 10.81 3.27
N TYR A 25 -13.29 11.67 3.30
CA TYR A 25 -12.25 11.71 2.26
C TYR A 25 -12.82 11.69 0.84
N TYR A 26 -13.71 12.59 0.54
CA TYR A 26 -14.49 12.67 -0.71
C TYR A 26 -13.66 12.78 -1.99
N SER A 27 -12.40 13.26 -1.87
CA SER A 27 -11.43 13.23 -2.97
C SER A 27 -11.21 11.82 -3.54
N ARG A 28 -11.32 10.77 -2.71
CA ARG A 28 -11.23 9.38 -3.18
C ARG A 28 -12.35 9.03 -4.14
N ALA A 29 -13.59 9.39 -3.81
CA ALA A 29 -14.74 9.16 -4.68
C ALA A 29 -14.60 9.88 -6.03
N ARG A 30 -14.18 11.16 -5.99
CA ARG A 30 -13.91 11.93 -7.23
C ARG A 30 -12.80 11.30 -8.06
N ASN A 31 -11.71 10.87 -7.43
CA ASN A 31 -10.60 10.24 -8.13
C ASN A 31 -11.01 8.89 -8.72
N ILE A 32 -11.75 8.05 -8.01
CA ILE A 32 -12.29 6.79 -8.51
C ILE A 32 -13.15 7.04 -9.76
N HIS A 33 -14.04 8.03 -9.72
CA HIS A 33 -14.91 8.39 -10.84
C HIS A 33 -14.10 8.91 -12.05
N LYS A 34 -13.13 9.81 -11.82
CA LYS A 34 -12.22 10.30 -12.87
C LYS A 34 -11.42 9.17 -13.48
N THR A 35 -10.86 8.30 -12.66
CA THR A 35 -10.12 7.11 -13.11
C THR A 35 -11.00 6.19 -13.96
N ALA A 36 -12.24 5.93 -13.55
CA ALA A 36 -13.16 5.10 -14.33
C ALA A 36 -13.41 5.70 -15.73
N LYS A 37 -13.53 7.03 -15.85
CA LYS A 37 -13.68 7.72 -17.15
C LYS A 37 -12.43 7.56 -18.02
N ILE A 38 -11.24 7.75 -17.45
CA ILE A 38 -9.96 7.56 -18.18
C ILE A 38 -9.85 6.10 -18.66
N ILE A 39 -10.08 5.14 -17.77
CA ILE A 39 -10.01 3.71 -18.12
C ILE A 39 -10.99 3.37 -19.26
N LEU A 40 -12.19 3.91 -19.22
CA LEU A 40 -13.18 3.66 -20.29
C LEU A 40 -12.72 4.26 -21.63
N ASN A 41 -12.26 5.52 -21.62
CA ASN A 41 -12.01 6.29 -22.85
C ASN A 41 -10.63 5.99 -23.46
N GLU A 42 -9.59 5.86 -22.64
CA GLU A 42 -8.20 5.73 -23.10
C GLU A 42 -7.72 4.28 -23.12
N TYR A 43 -8.22 3.46 -22.17
CA TYR A 43 -7.82 2.06 -22.02
C TYR A 43 -8.91 1.06 -22.45
N LYS A 44 -9.96 1.49 -23.16
CA LYS A 44 -11.05 0.63 -23.67
C LYS A 44 -11.71 -0.21 -22.56
N GLY A 45 -11.81 0.34 -21.35
CA GLY A 45 -12.41 -0.31 -20.19
C GLY A 45 -11.51 -1.33 -19.46
N LYS A 46 -10.24 -1.46 -19.83
CA LYS A 46 -9.29 -2.37 -19.20
C LYS A 46 -8.24 -1.60 -18.40
N PHE A 47 -8.01 -1.98 -17.15
CA PHE A 47 -6.94 -1.39 -16.35
C PHE A 47 -5.57 -1.68 -16.96
N PRO A 48 -4.65 -0.68 -17.00
CA PRO A 48 -3.27 -0.93 -17.35
C PRO A 48 -2.62 -1.86 -16.30
N GLN A 49 -1.76 -2.75 -16.78
CA GLN A 49 -1.06 -3.73 -15.96
C GLN A 49 0.42 -3.42 -15.81
N ASP A 50 0.74 -2.14 -15.82
CA ASP A 50 2.09 -1.66 -15.60
C ASP A 50 2.10 -0.44 -14.65
N PHE A 51 3.19 -0.31 -13.91
CA PHE A 51 3.34 0.68 -12.87
C PHE A 51 3.24 2.12 -13.40
N LYS A 52 3.86 2.39 -14.56
CA LYS A 52 3.95 3.73 -15.13
C LYS A 52 2.58 4.30 -15.42
N HIS A 53 1.74 3.58 -16.14
CA HIS A 53 0.39 4.03 -16.48
C HIS A 53 -0.54 4.05 -15.25
N LEU A 54 -0.35 3.13 -14.29
CA LEU A 54 -1.16 3.14 -13.07
C LEU A 54 -0.94 4.41 -12.24
N VAL A 55 0.30 4.88 -12.07
CA VAL A 55 0.58 6.08 -11.25
C VAL A 55 0.15 7.39 -11.92
N GLU A 56 -0.15 7.38 -13.22
CA GLU A 56 -0.70 8.50 -13.96
C GLU A 56 -2.21 8.68 -13.71
N LEU A 57 -2.89 7.65 -13.18
CA LEU A 57 -4.32 7.69 -12.90
C LEU A 57 -4.64 8.49 -11.62
N PRO A 58 -5.73 9.29 -11.61
CA PRO A 58 -6.09 10.11 -10.47
C PRO A 58 -6.24 9.32 -9.18
N GLY A 59 -5.50 9.72 -8.14
CA GLY A 59 -5.54 9.10 -6.81
C GLY A 59 -4.79 7.79 -6.67
N ILE A 60 -4.07 7.35 -7.71
CA ILE A 60 -3.22 6.15 -7.65
C ILE A 60 -1.77 6.59 -7.47
N GLY A 61 -1.30 6.55 -6.24
CA GLY A 61 0.12 6.73 -5.92
C GLY A 61 0.92 5.43 -6.05
N PRO A 62 2.25 5.50 -5.85
CA PRO A 62 3.14 4.34 -6.00
C PRO A 62 2.71 3.11 -5.20
N SER A 63 2.32 3.28 -3.93
CA SER A 63 1.86 2.17 -3.08
C SER A 63 0.54 1.56 -3.57
N THR A 64 -0.39 2.40 -4.05
CA THR A 64 -1.66 1.92 -4.61
C THR A 64 -1.44 1.19 -5.94
N ALA A 65 -0.54 1.70 -6.80
CA ALA A 65 -0.17 1.01 -8.04
C ALA A 65 0.45 -0.36 -7.75
N GLY A 66 1.35 -0.44 -6.77
CA GLY A 66 1.92 -1.72 -6.31
C GLY A 66 0.84 -2.69 -5.80
N ALA A 67 -0.13 -2.18 -5.05
CA ALA A 67 -1.26 -2.99 -4.57
C ALA A 67 -2.14 -3.50 -5.73
N ILE A 68 -2.45 -2.67 -6.71
CA ILE A 68 -3.21 -3.08 -7.89
C ILE A 68 -2.46 -4.17 -8.66
N LEU A 69 -1.17 -3.99 -8.90
CA LEU A 69 -0.36 -4.99 -9.60
C LEU A 69 -0.34 -6.33 -8.85
N SER A 70 -0.03 -6.30 -7.55
CA SER A 70 0.14 -7.53 -6.78
C SER A 70 -1.19 -8.21 -6.43
N LEU A 71 -2.18 -7.46 -5.95
CA LEU A 71 -3.44 -8.03 -5.45
C LEU A 71 -4.44 -8.34 -6.56
N ALA A 72 -4.53 -7.48 -7.58
CA ALA A 72 -5.51 -7.67 -8.65
C ALA A 72 -4.96 -8.47 -9.83
N PHE A 73 -3.70 -8.24 -10.20
CA PHE A 73 -3.11 -8.84 -11.40
C PHE A 73 -2.08 -9.95 -11.14
N GLU A 74 -1.70 -10.19 -9.88
CA GLU A 74 -0.65 -11.15 -9.51
C GLU A 74 0.69 -10.88 -10.22
N LEU A 75 0.99 -9.59 -10.41
CA LEU A 75 2.23 -9.08 -10.97
C LEU A 75 3.13 -8.51 -9.88
N PRO A 76 4.44 -8.38 -10.13
CA PRO A 76 5.35 -7.75 -9.19
C PRO A 76 4.88 -6.33 -8.85
N GLY A 77 4.60 -6.08 -7.58
CA GLY A 77 4.15 -4.78 -7.10
C GLY A 77 4.51 -4.57 -5.64
N VAL A 78 5.21 -3.45 -5.35
CA VAL A 78 5.63 -3.10 -4.00
C VAL A 78 4.57 -2.22 -3.34
N ILE A 79 4.07 -2.67 -2.18
CA ILE A 79 3.20 -1.87 -1.32
C ILE A 79 4.06 -1.25 -0.22
N LEU A 80 4.00 0.07 -0.08
CA LEU A 80 4.73 0.84 0.94
C LEU A 80 3.79 1.73 1.73
N ASP A 81 2.76 1.13 2.32
CA ASP A 81 1.92 1.81 3.30
C ASP A 81 2.61 1.96 4.65
N GLY A 82 1.96 2.61 5.61
CA GLY A 82 2.51 2.80 6.95
C GLY A 82 2.76 1.49 7.70
N ASN A 83 1.98 0.44 7.42
CA ASN A 83 2.15 -0.87 8.04
C ASN A 83 3.40 -1.58 7.51
N VAL A 84 3.52 -1.65 6.19
CA VAL A 84 4.67 -2.29 5.52
C VAL A 84 5.98 -1.56 5.86
N LYS A 85 5.99 -0.23 5.81
CA LYS A 85 7.17 0.56 6.22
C LYS A 85 7.60 0.25 7.65
N ARG A 86 6.67 0.12 8.58
CA ARG A 86 6.94 -0.24 9.97
C ARG A 86 7.51 -1.65 10.11
N VAL A 87 6.92 -2.62 9.41
CA VAL A 87 7.42 -4.01 9.39
C VAL A 87 8.86 -4.05 8.91
N ILE A 88 9.15 -3.44 7.76
CA ILE A 88 10.50 -3.42 7.17
C ILE A 88 11.48 -2.70 8.09
N ALA A 89 11.12 -1.52 8.62
CA ALA A 89 11.99 -0.76 9.50
C ALA A 89 12.36 -1.56 10.75
N ARG A 90 11.41 -2.26 11.37
CA ARG A 90 11.67 -3.13 12.53
C ARG A 90 12.46 -4.37 12.16
N PHE A 91 12.11 -5.02 11.07
CA PHE A 91 12.79 -6.24 10.63
C PHE A 91 14.28 -5.97 10.33
N LYS A 92 14.58 -4.87 9.66
CA LYS A 92 15.96 -4.44 9.34
C LYS A 92 16.64 -3.62 10.44
N GLY A 93 15.91 -3.18 11.47
CA GLY A 93 16.47 -2.38 12.58
C GLY A 93 16.82 -0.94 12.18
N ILE A 94 16.03 -0.33 11.30
CA ILE A 94 16.28 1.03 10.80
C ILE A 94 15.96 2.05 11.90
N THR A 95 16.97 2.79 12.35
CA THR A 95 16.86 3.77 13.41
C THR A 95 16.80 5.21 12.92
N ASN A 96 17.02 5.45 11.64
CA ASN A 96 16.84 6.77 11.05
C ASN A 96 15.32 7.12 10.91
N PRO A 97 14.95 8.41 10.96
CA PRO A 97 13.57 8.82 10.78
C PRO A 97 12.98 8.29 9.47
N ILE A 98 11.81 7.65 9.56
CA ILE A 98 11.15 6.96 8.44
C ILE A 98 10.67 7.92 7.34
N ASP A 99 10.52 9.19 7.65
CA ASP A 99 10.13 10.27 6.75
C ASP A 99 11.34 11.01 6.13
N ASN A 100 12.57 10.58 6.43
CA ASN A 100 13.76 11.03 5.70
C ASN A 100 13.77 10.41 4.30
N SER A 101 14.13 11.22 3.29
CA SER A 101 14.17 10.78 1.89
C SER A 101 15.11 9.60 1.63
N GLU A 102 16.26 9.57 2.30
CA GLU A 102 17.23 8.47 2.19
C GLU A 102 16.68 7.20 2.83
N THR A 103 16.10 7.31 4.03
CA THR A 103 15.46 6.19 4.70
C THR A 103 14.29 5.63 3.89
N GLN A 104 13.51 6.49 3.23
CA GLN A 104 12.43 6.03 2.35
C GLN A 104 12.95 5.26 1.14
N LYS A 105 14.08 5.68 0.55
CA LYS A 105 14.74 4.94 -0.53
C LYS A 105 15.27 3.59 -0.03
N GLU A 106 15.88 3.56 1.15
CA GLU A 106 16.36 2.34 1.79
C GLU A 106 15.22 1.35 2.05
N VAL A 107 14.13 1.80 2.67
CA VAL A 107 12.94 0.97 2.92
C VAL A 107 12.32 0.46 1.62
N LYS A 108 12.29 1.29 0.57
CA LYS A 108 11.81 0.87 -0.75
C LYS A 108 12.70 -0.21 -1.34
N SER A 109 14.01 -0.05 -1.27
CA SER A 109 14.97 -1.06 -1.75
C SER A 109 14.78 -2.40 -1.05
N PHE A 110 14.59 -2.41 0.27
CA PHE A 110 14.28 -3.65 1.00
C PHE A 110 12.92 -4.24 0.62
N ALA A 111 11.92 -3.40 0.38
CA ALA A 111 10.61 -3.87 -0.06
C ALA A 111 10.68 -4.55 -1.44
N GLU A 112 11.53 -4.05 -2.33
CA GLU A 112 11.82 -4.65 -3.64
C GLU A 112 12.62 -5.96 -3.51
N GLU A 113 13.63 -5.99 -2.63
CA GLU A 113 14.43 -7.19 -2.33
C GLU A 113 13.58 -8.34 -1.76
N PHE A 114 12.56 -8.00 -0.96
CA PHE A 114 11.69 -9.00 -0.32
C PHE A 114 10.58 -9.52 -1.21
N LEU A 115 10.38 -8.93 -2.40
CA LEU A 115 9.39 -9.47 -3.32
C LEU A 115 9.71 -10.92 -3.69
N PRO A 116 8.77 -11.84 -3.57
CA PRO A 116 8.96 -13.21 -3.99
C PRO A 116 9.02 -13.32 -5.53
N LYS A 117 9.42 -14.46 -6.03
CA LYS A 117 9.42 -14.75 -7.49
C LYS A 117 8.01 -15.07 -8.03
N ASN A 118 7.10 -15.44 -7.17
CA ASN A 118 5.70 -15.78 -7.43
C ASN A 118 4.86 -15.49 -6.17
N SER A 119 3.54 -15.72 -6.23
CA SER A 119 2.64 -15.52 -5.07
C SER A 119 2.64 -14.07 -4.56
N PHE A 120 2.63 -13.12 -5.50
CA PHE A 120 2.69 -11.69 -5.18
C PHE A 120 1.48 -11.25 -4.34
N ARG A 121 0.30 -11.81 -4.61
CA ARG A 121 -0.94 -11.49 -3.88
C ARG A 121 -0.82 -11.92 -2.41
N GLU A 122 -0.45 -13.17 -2.18
CA GLU A 122 -0.34 -13.75 -0.84
C GLU A 122 0.75 -13.02 -0.03
N TYR A 123 1.88 -12.73 -0.65
CA TYR A 123 2.94 -11.96 -0.01
C TYR A 123 2.47 -10.56 0.37
N SER A 124 1.85 -9.85 -0.56
CA SER A 124 1.40 -8.48 -0.33
C SER A 124 0.32 -8.40 0.74
N GLN A 125 -0.64 -9.34 0.72
CA GLN A 125 -1.64 -9.44 1.78
C GLN A 125 -0.98 -9.80 3.11
N GLY A 126 -0.10 -10.80 3.12
CA GLY A 126 0.57 -11.28 4.32
C GLY A 126 1.41 -10.22 5.03
N ILE A 127 2.18 -9.40 4.29
CA ILE A 127 2.98 -8.34 4.91
C ILE A 127 2.11 -7.19 5.47
N MET A 128 0.99 -6.86 4.82
CA MET A 128 0.02 -5.90 5.36
C MET A 128 -0.65 -6.43 6.61
N ASP A 129 -1.08 -7.69 6.62
CA ASP A 129 -1.69 -8.36 7.78
C ASP A 129 -0.69 -8.47 8.94
N LEU A 130 0.55 -8.82 8.66
CA LEU A 130 1.63 -8.81 9.66
C LEU A 130 1.75 -7.44 10.33
N GLY A 131 1.72 -6.37 9.54
CA GLY A 131 1.78 -5.00 10.05
C GLY A 131 0.56 -4.58 10.85
N SER A 132 -0.64 -4.98 10.44
CA SER A 132 -1.90 -4.59 11.10
C SER A 132 -2.20 -5.41 12.35
N LEU A 133 -1.96 -6.72 12.32
CA LEU A 133 -2.38 -7.66 13.36
C LEU A 133 -1.30 -7.91 14.42
N LEU A 134 -0.05 -8.08 14.01
CA LEU A 134 1.05 -8.48 14.90
C LEU A 134 2.08 -7.38 15.13
N CYS A 135 2.68 -6.84 14.08
CA CYS A 135 3.68 -5.77 14.16
C CYS A 135 3.02 -4.40 14.33
N ARG A 136 2.14 -4.27 15.31
CA ARG A 136 1.32 -3.06 15.58
C ARG A 136 2.19 -1.86 15.96
N PRO A 137 1.67 -0.61 15.80
CA PRO A 137 2.42 0.59 16.19
C PRO A 137 2.83 0.58 17.67
N LYS A 138 1.90 0.22 18.54
CA LYS A 138 2.11 0.06 20.00
C LYS A 138 1.87 -1.39 20.39
N ASN A 139 2.62 -1.88 21.37
CA ASN A 139 2.51 -3.24 21.90
C ASN A 139 2.53 -4.31 20.79
N PRO A 140 3.58 -4.41 19.95
CA PRO A 140 3.67 -5.43 18.93
C PRO A 140 3.72 -6.83 19.56
N ILE A 141 3.02 -7.80 18.94
CA ILE A 141 2.92 -9.18 19.44
C ILE A 141 4.10 -9.99 18.87
N CYS A 142 5.31 -9.66 19.33
CA CYS A 142 6.55 -10.25 18.78
C CYS A 142 6.67 -11.77 18.99
N ASN A 143 6.15 -12.29 20.10
CA ASN A 143 6.22 -13.73 20.41
C ASN A 143 5.45 -14.59 19.38
N SER A 144 4.37 -14.06 18.80
CA SER A 144 3.57 -14.73 17.76
C SER A 144 3.98 -14.34 16.35
N CYS A 145 4.99 -13.48 16.19
CA CYS A 145 5.41 -13.00 14.88
C CYS A 145 6.21 -14.08 14.13
N PRO A 146 5.82 -14.47 12.91
CA PRO A 146 6.49 -15.55 12.17
C PRO A 146 7.94 -15.22 11.77
N VAL A 147 8.31 -13.93 11.76
CA VAL A 147 9.66 -13.47 11.40
C VAL A 147 10.47 -12.98 12.60
N ASN A 148 10.04 -13.25 13.83
CA ASN A 148 10.66 -12.74 15.06
C ASN A 148 12.14 -13.15 15.22
N LYS A 149 12.50 -14.37 14.81
CA LYS A 149 13.88 -14.91 14.93
C LYS A 149 14.91 -14.04 14.19
N ASN A 150 14.50 -13.43 13.08
CA ASN A 150 15.38 -12.60 12.24
C ASN A 150 15.15 -11.09 12.40
N CYS A 151 14.20 -10.68 13.25
CA CYS A 151 13.86 -9.29 13.45
C CYS A 151 14.95 -8.55 14.25
N GLN A 152 15.61 -7.59 13.62
CA GLN A 152 16.70 -6.82 14.25
C GLN A 152 16.18 -5.93 15.39
N ALA A 153 15.02 -5.30 15.22
CA ALA A 153 14.44 -4.48 16.28
C ALA A 153 14.16 -5.28 17.56
N LEU A 154 13.68 -6.53 17.41
CA LEU A 154 13.44 -7.41 18.55
C LEU A 154 14.75 -7.82 19.21
N LYS A 155 15.77 -8.20 18.43
CA LYS A 155 17.09 -8.56 18.95
C LYS A 155 17.75 -7.42 19.72
N LEU A 156 17.53 -6.18 19.31
CA LEU A 156 18.07 -4.97 19.93
C LEU A 156 17.16 -4.39 21.05
N GLY A 157 15.97 -4.96 21.26
CA GLY A 157 15.01 -4.43 22.25
C GLY A 157 14.43 -3.07 21.90
N ILE A 158 14.40 -2.68 20.63
CA ILE A 158 13.94 -1.36 20.17
C ILE A 158 12.64 -1.38 19.36
N GLN A 159 11.91 -2.50 19.31
CA GLN A 159 10.68 -2.65 18.54
C GLN A 159 9.58 -1.66 18.90
N GLU A 160 9.56 -1.16 20.13
CA GLU A 160 8.63 -0.11 20.58
C GLU A 160 9.07 1.31 20.15
N LYS A 161 10.36 1.50 19.89
CA LYS A 161 10.96 2.80 19.60
C LYS A 161 10.91 3.15 18.11
N ILE A 162 10.99 2.15 17.24
CA ILE A 162 11.05 2.36 15.79
C ILE A 162 9.76 1.88 15.08
N PRO A 163 9.40 2.47 13.94
CA PRO A 163 10.16 3.52 13.22
C PRO A 163 10.10 4.89 13.91
N LEU A 164 11.19 5.63 13.85
CA LEU A 164 11.24 7.01 14.29
C LEU A 164 10.61 7.93 13.26
N LYS A 165 10.12 9.09 13.72
CA LYS A 165 9.70 10.22 12.86
C LYS A 165 10.63 11.39 13.12
N LYS A 166 10.76 12.29 12.14
CA LYS A 166 11.43 13.57 12.39
C LYS A 166 10.73 14.31 13.53
N PRO A 167 11.47 14.99 14.39
CA PRO A 167 10.85 15.93 15.32
C PRO A 167 10.02 16.96 14.55
N SER A 168 8.85 17.26 15.10
CA SER A 168 7.96 18.32 14.56
C SER A 168 8.60 19.68 14.76
#